data_cebabcdcd4980639d60c69b63f5b1650
#
_entry.id   cebabcdcd4980639d60c69b63f5b1650
#
_cell.length_a   1.000
_cell.length_b   1.000
_cell.length_c   1.000
_cell.angle_alpha   90.00
_cell.angle_beta   90.00
_cell.angle_gamma   90.00
#
_symmetry.space_group_name_H-M   'P 1'
#
loop_
_entity.id
_entity.type
_entity.pdbx_description
1 polymer ?
#
loop_
_entity_poly.entity_id
_entity_poly.type
_entity_poly.pdbx_seq_one_letter_code
_entity_poly.pdbx_strand_id
1 'polypeptide(L)'
;MVKNPAVTPLQPEDATLPPLSSTEARMDLILWRHAEAVDGTPDHSRELTERGLKQARNVAAWLEERRPKRLRILCSPAVRTRQTASAFSENFEIVPGLAPDQGVAELLAAAGWPDASGAVLIVGHQPALGRLASLLLAGHEADWTIKKGGLWWFTNRVRDGETQTVLRASITPELV
;
A
#
# COMPACT_ATOMS: atom_id res chain seq x y z
N MET A 1 -56.01 53.24 22.66
CA MET A 1 -55.26 53.07 21.42
C MET A 1 -53.87 52.58 21.79
N VAL A 2 -53.66 51.29 21.69
CA VAL A 2 -52.38 50.65 21.98
C VAL A 2 -51.73 50.37 20.63
N LYS A 3 -50.57 50.98 20.36
CA LYS A 3 -49.77 50.76 19.13
C LYS A 3 -49.00 49.45 19.26
N ASN A 4 -49.27 48.53 18.35
CA ASN A 4 -48.51 47.31 18.18
C ASN A 4 -47.12 47.59 17.57
N PRO A 5 -46.01 47.09 18.09
CA PRO A 5 -44.71 47.22 17.44
C PRO A 5 -44.63 46.27 16.25
N ALA A 6 -44.09 46.80 15.14
CA ALA A 6 -43.88 46.08 13.90
C ALA A 6 -42.85 44.98 14.10
N VAL A 7 -43.22 43.75 13.71
CA VAL A 7 -42.33 42.59 13.63
C VAL A 7 -41.51 42.73 12.35
N THR A 8 -40.19 42.93 12.50
CA THR A 8 -39.24 42.90 11.39
C THR A 8 -39.08 41.43 10.93
N PRO A 9 -39.24 41.08 9.64
CA PRO A 9 -39.00 39.75 9.16
C PRO A 9 -37.49 39.45 9.23
N LEU A 10 -37.14 38.31 9.85
CA LEU A 10 -35.80 37.75 9.83
C LEU A 10 -35.42 37.41 8.38
N GLN A 11 -34.36 38.01 7.88
CA GLN A 11 -33.74 37.66 6.63
C GLN A 11 -33.18 36.24 6.76
N PRO A 12 -33.33 35.35 5.75
CA PRO A 12 -32.67 34.08 5.76
C PRO A 12 -31.16 34.35 5.65
N GLU A 13 -30.45 34.14 6.75
CA GLU A 13 -28.99 34.11 6.73
C GLU A 13 -28.58 33.05 5.72
N ASP A 14 -27.84 33.48 4.71
CA ASP A 14 -27.25 32.67 3.66
C ASP A 14 -26.24 31.73 4.31
N ALA A 15 -26.71 30.59 4.77
CA ALA A 15 -25.88 29.51 5.26
C ALA A 15 -25.19 28.85 4.05
N THR A 16 -24.23 29.58 3.48
CA THR A 16 -23.29 29.04 2.52
C THR A 16 -22.44 28.03 3.27
N LEU A 17 -22.86 26.77 3.23
CA LEU A 17 -22.01 25.67 3.66
C LEU A 17 -20.67 25.80 2.94
N PRO A 18 -19.54 25.73 3.66
CA PRO A 18 -18.24 25.77 3.00
C PRO A 18 -18.21 24.62 1.98
N PRO A 19 -17.60 24.83 0.80
CA PRO A 19 -17.47 23.77 -0.17
C PRO A 19 -16.78 22.60 0.53
N LEU A 20 -17.42 21.41 0.49
CA LEU A 20 -16.80 20.17 0.88
C LEU A 20 -15.61 19.96 -0.05
N SER A 21 -14.45 20.50 0.34
CA SER A 21 -13.17 20.13 -0.21
C SER A 21 -12.89 18.69 0.23
N SER A 22 -13.62 17.75 -0.33
CA SER A 22 -13.26 16.35 -0.28
C SER A 22 -12.10 16.15 -1.26
N THR A 23 -10.92 16.59 -0.87
CA THR A 23 -9.71 15.89 -1.31
C THR A 23 -9.78 14.54 -0.62
N GLU A 24 -10.51 13.60 -1.22
CA GLU A 24 -10.57 12.22 -0.75
C GLU A 24 -9.13 11.76 -0.53
N ALA A 25 -8.76 11.53 0.73
CA ALA A 25 -7.44 11.07 1.08
C ALA A 25 -7.29 9.66 0.50
N ARG A 26 -6.74 9.60 -0.69
CA ARG A 26 -6.48 8.35 -1.40
C ARG A 26 -5.11 7.85 -1.00
N MET A 27 -5.05 6.63 -0.48
CA MET A 27 -3.82 5.91 -0.22
C MET A 27 -3.64 4.77 -1.21
N ASP A 28 -2.46 4.63 -1.78
CA ASP A 28 -2.05 3.47 -2.55
C ASP A 28 -1.16 2.58 -1.67
N LEU A 29 -1.46 1.29 -1.63
CA LEU A 29 -0.65 0.27 -0.97
C LEU A 29 -0.17 -0.74 -2.01
N ILE A 30 1.15 -0.88 -2.12
CA ILE A 30 1.79 -1.79 -3.07
C ILE A 30 2.50 -2.88 -2.27
N LEU A 31 2.15 -4.13 -2.52
CA LEU A 31 2.76 -5.30 -1.91
C LEU A 31 3.67 -5.97 -2.94
N TRP A 32 4.96 -6.02 -2.68
CA TRP A 32 5.94 -6.65 -3.56
C TRP A 32 6.67 -7.77 -2.82
N ARG A 33 6.42 -9.00 -3.22
CA ARG A 33 7.14 -10.14 -2.66
C ARG A 33 8.57 -10.16 -3.19
N HIS A 34 9.56 -10.44 -2.32
CA HIS A 34 10.93 -10.61 -2.75
C HIS A 34 11.02 -11.59 -3.94
N ALA A 35 11.95 -11.34 -4.84
CA ALA A 35 12.24 -12.19 -5.98
C ALA A 35 12.89 -13.52 -5.57
N GLU A 36 13.15 -14.40 -6.52
CA GLU A 36 13.73 -15.70 -6.24
C GLU A 36 15.09 -15.57 -5.54
N ALA A 37 15.24 -16.30 -4.43
CA ALA A 37 16.45 -16.31 -3.62
C ALA A 37 17.03 -17.73 -3.55
N VAL A 38 18.34 -17.81 -3.34
CA VAL A 38 19.02 -19.09 -3.09
C VAL A 38 18.48 -19.73 -1.81
N ASP A 39 18.51 -21.06 -1.76
CA ASP A 39 18.25 -21.77 -0.52
C ASP A 39 19.48 -21.72 0.40
N GLY A 40 19.25 -21.77 1.69
CA GLY A 40 20.37 -21.74 2.64
C GLY A 40 19.99 -21.26 4.04
N THR A 41 20.97 -21.34 4.91
CA THR A 41 20.92 -20.87 6.30
C THR A 41 22.12 -19.97 6.58
N PRO A 42 21.93 -18.91 7.39
CA PRO A 42 20.69 -18.48 8.03
C PRO A 42 19.73 -17.82 7.02
N ASP A 43 18.41 -17.94 7.23
CA ASP A 43 17.38 -17.49 6.29
C ASP A 43 17.50 -15.99 5.93
N HIS A 44 17.83 -15.16 6.89
CA HIS A 44 17.91 -13.69 6.70
C HIS A 44 19.01 -13.26 5.72
N SER A 45 20.07 -14.07 5.53
CA SER A 45 21.23 -13.78 4.66
C SER A 45 21.10 -14.34 3.24
N ARG A 46 20.02 -15.05 2.93
CA ARG A 46 19.79 -15.60 1.59
C ARG A 46 19.69 -14.50 0.55
N GLU A 47 20.54 -14.57 -0.47
CA GLU A 47 20.61 -13.61 -1.57
C GLU A 47 19.68 -14.00 -2.72
N LEU A 48 19.39 -13.06 -3.61
CA LEU A 48 18.68 -13.35 -4.85
C LEU A 48 19.55 -14.22 -5.78
N THR A 49 18.89 -15.13 -6.50
CA THR A 49 19.52 -15.80 -7.65
C THR A 49 19.68 -14.83 -8.82
N GLU A 50 20.48 -15.18 -9.85
CA GLU A 50 20.54 -14.40 -11.09
C GLU A 50 19.15 -14.22 -11.72
N ARG A 51 18.33 -15.28 -11.69
CA ARG A 51 16.92 -15.21 -12.10
C ARG A 51 16.13 -14.23 -11.23
N GLY A 52 16.32 -14.27 -9.91
CA GLY A 52 15.68 -13.35 -8.97
C GLY A 52 16.07 -11.89 -9.25
N LEU A 53 17.32 -11.62 -9.53
CA LEU A 53 17.79 -10.28 -9.92
C LEU A 53 17.10 -9.79 -11.21
N LYS A 54 16.91 -10.68 -12.20
CA LYS A 54 16.17 -10.35 -13.42
C LYS A 54 14.69 -10.09 -13.13
N GLN A 55 14.06 -10.95 -12.32
CA GLN A 55 12.66 -10.76 -11.88
C GLN A 55 12.47 -9.41 -11.20
N ALA A 56 13.36 -9.03 -10.27
CA ALA A 56 13.30 -7.76 -9.57
C ALA A 56 13.43 -6.57 -10.53
N ARG A 57 14.38 -6.62 -11.46
CA ARG A 57 14.56 -5.55 -12.47
C ARG A 57 13.35 -5.38 -13.38
N ASN A 58 12.75 -6.46 -13.86
CA ASN A 58 11.57 -6.39 -14.74
C ASN A 58 10.40 -5.68 -14.03
N VAL A 59 10.08 -6.11 -12.82
CA VAL A 59 8.98 -5.52 -12.04
C VAL A 59 9.32 -4.09 -11.61
N ALA A 60 10.58 -3.81 -11.27
CA ALA A 60 11.04 -2.45 -10.98
C ALA A 60 10.85 -1.50 -12.17
N ALA A 61 11.18 -1.93 -13.38
CA ALA A 61 10.98 -1.14 -14.60
C ALA A 61 9.50 -0.85 -14.83
N TRP A 62 8.63 -1.86 -14.70
CA TRP A 62 7.19 -1.70 -14.80
C TRP A 62 6.63 -0.71 -13.78
N LEU A 63 7.12 -0.78 -12.53
CA LEU A 63 6.71 0.11 -11.44
C LEU A 63 7.22 1.54 -11.66
N GLU A 64 8.44 1.70 -12.17
CA GLU A 64 9.03 3.02 -12.43
C GLU A 64 8.23 3.83 -13.43
N GLU A 65 7.76 3.21 -14.52
CA GLU A 65 6.86 3.85 -15.50
C GLU A 65 5.54 4.36 -14.88
N ARG A 66 5.16 3.81 -13.73
CA ARG A 66 3.88 4.07 -13.04
C ARG A 66 4.08 4.64 -11.65
N ARG A 67 5.29 5.07 -11.33
CA ARG A 67 5.70 5.51 -9.98
C ARG A 67 4.71 6.50 -9.37
N PRO A 68 4.10 6.18 -8.22
CA PRO A 68 3.23 7.12 -7.53
C PRO A 68 4.01 8.36 -7.06
N LYS A 69 3.34 9.50 -7.06
CA LYS A 69 3.85 10.68 -6.36
C LYS A 69 3.88 10.39 -4.85
N ARG A 70 4.90 10.88 -4.13
CA ARG A 70 5.05 10.69 -2.67
C ARG A 70 5.04 9.20 -2.26
N LEU A 71 5.84 8.38 -2.91
CA LEU A 71 6.02 6.98 -2.58
C LEU A 71 7.02 6.81 -1.43
N ARG A 72 6.59 6.15 -0.35
CA ARG A 72 7.46 5.60 0.70
C ARG A 72 7.73 4.12 0.40
N ILE A 73 8.97 3.71 0.57
CA ILE A 73 9.37 2.32 0.35
C ILE A 73 9.81 1.72 1.69
N LEU A 74 9.08 0.71 2.14
CA LEU A 74 9.34 -0.02 3.37
C LEU A 74 9.82 -1.43 3.03
N CYS A 75 10.92 -1.84 3.62
CA CYS A 75 11.57 -3.09 3.28
C CYS A 75 11.86 -3.92 4.52
N SER A 76 11.60 -5.23 4.43
CA SER A 76 12.08 -6.21 5.41
C SER A 76 13.61 -6.18 5.54
N PRO A 77 14.18 -6.47 6.74
CA PRO A 77 15.63 -6.50 6.93
C PRO A 77 16.37 -7.64 6.20
N ALA A 78 15.66 -8.64 5.66
CA ALA A 78 16.28 -9.77 4.96
C ALA A 78 17.03 -9.34 3.70
N VAL A 79 18.15 -9.99 3.37
CA VAL A 79 18.98 -9.63 2.21
C VAL A 79 18.19 -9.67 0.91
N ARG A 80 17.42 -10.73 0.67
CA ARG A 80 16.62 -10.91 -0.55
C ARG A 80 15.58 -9.81 -0.78
N THR A 81 14.96 -9.27 0.28
CA THR A 81 14.03 -8.15 0.16
C THR A 81 14.74 -6.83 -0.12
N ARG A 82 15.88 -6.61 0.52
CA ARG A 82 16.72 -5.43 0.26
C ARG A 82 17.22 -5.41 -1.18
N GLN A 83 17.73 -6.53 -1.70
CA GLN A 83 18.16 -6.65 -3.10
C GLN A 83 16.99 -6.47 -4.08
N THR A 84 15.78 -6.94 -3.72
CA THR A 84 14.58 -6.69 -4.52
C THR A 84 14.22 -5.21 -4.52
N ALA A 85 14.23 -4.55 -3.37
CA ALA A 85 13.95 -3.11 -3.25
C ALA A 85 14.98 -2.27 -4.00
N SER A 86 16.28 -2.60 -3.89
CA SER A 86 17.38 -1.89 -4.57
C SER A 86 17.26 -1.93 -6.10
N ALA A 87 16.60 -2.93 -6.67
CA ALA A 87 16.33 -2.95 -8.11
C ALA A 87 15.43 -1.78 -8.56
N PHE A 88 14.63 -1.22 -7.64
CA PHE A 88 13.74 -0.10 -7.89
C PHE A 88 14.31 1.23 -7.35
N SER A 89 14.85 1.23 -6.15
CA SER A 89 15.39 2.43 -5.49
C SER A 89 16.33 2.03 -4.35
N GLU A 90 17.42 2.77 -4.17
CA GLU A 90 18.26 2.63 -2.98
C GLU A 90 17.71 3.41 -1.78
N ASN A 91 16.71 4.27 -1.99
CA ASN A 91 16.08 5.04 -0.92
C ASN A 91 14.86 4.32 -0.37
N PHE A 92 15.09 3.39 0.56
CA PHE A 92 14.05 2.67 1.29
C PHE A 92 14.36 2.60 2.79
N GLU A 93 13.32 2.47 3.59
CA GLU A 93 13.37 2.29 5.03
C GLU A 93 13.34 0.81 5.39
N ILE A 94 14.31 0.36 6.21
CA ILE A 94 14.31 -1.01 6.76
C ILE A 94 13.42 -1.01 8.00
N VAL A 95 12.38 -1.85 7.96
CA VAL A 95 11.37 -1.94 9.02
C VAL A 95 11.39 -3.35 9.63
N PRO A 96 11.80 -3.51 10.90
CA PRO A 96 11.83 -4.82 11.58
C PRO A 96 10.46 -5.52 11.59
N GLY A 97 9.36 -4.76 11.68
CA GLY A 97 7.99 -5.28 11.61
C GLY A 97 7.58 -5.91 10.26
N LEU A 98 8.48 -5.92 9.27
CA LEU A 98 8.29 -6.59 7.97
C LEU A 98 9.15 -7.86 7.83
N ALA A 99 9.80 -8.33 8.90
CA ALA A 99 10.60 -9.54 8.91
C ALA A 99 9.75 -10.78 8.52
N PRO A 100 10.38 -11.92 8.09
CA PRO A 100 9.65 -13.08 7.58
C PRO A 100 8.63 -13.71 8.52
N ASP A 101 8.82 -13.54 9.83
CA ASP A 101 7.99 -14.08 10.90
C ASP A 101 6.87 -13.14 11.38
N GLN A 102 6.78 -11.95 10.78
CA GLN A 102 5.77 -10.98 11.13
C GLN A 102 4.43 -11.24 10.45
N GLY A 103 3.35 -10.75 11.08
CA GLY A 103 1.97 -10.95 10.61
C GLY A 103 1.38 -9.75 9.87
N VAL A 104 0.08 -9.86 9.57
CA VAL A 104 -0.66 -8.83 8.83
C VAL A 104 -0.78 -7.53 9.61
N ALA A 105 -0.95 -7.62 10.95
CA ALA A 105 -1.09 -6.45 11.81
C ALA A 105 0.14 -5.53 11.77
N GLU A 106 1.34 -6.11 11.78
CA GLU A 106 2.61 -5.39 11.68
C GLU A 106 2.77 -4.71 10.31
N LEU A 107 2.34 -5.37 9.23
CA LEU A 107 2.36 -4.81 7.89
C LEU A 107 1.41 -3.61 7.77
N LEU A 108 0.18 -3.72 8.28
CA LEU A 108 -0.81 -2.64 8.28
C LEU A 108 -0.33 -1.44 9.11
N ALA A 109 0.22 -1.71 10.29
CA ALA A 109 0.77 -0.66 11.16
C ALA A 109 1.93 0.07 10.48
N ALA A 110 2.88 -0.65 9.87
CA ALA A 110 4.01 -0.05 9.15
C ALA A 110 3.54 0.81 7.95
N ALA A 111 2.55 0.34 7.20
CA ALA A 111 1.97 1.06 6.08
C ALA A 111 1.18 2.31 6.51
N GLY A 112 0.56 2.29 7.69
CA GLY A 112 -0.43 3.28 8.11
C GLY A 112 -1.74 3.18 7.32
N TRP A 113 -2.07 1.99 6.83
CA TRP A 113 -3.31 1.74 6.08
C TRP A 113 -4.53 1.74 7.00
N PRO A 114 -5.67 2.35 6.59
CA PRO A 114 -5.93 3.05 5.30
C PRO A 114 -5.72 4.57 5.34
N ASP A 115 -5.20 5.12 6.44
CA ASP A 115 -5.30 6.54 6.79
C ASP A 115 -4.09 7.38 6.35
N ALA A 116 -2.98 6.74 5.98
CA ALA A 116 -1.82 7.44 5.46
C ALA A 116 -2.11 8.06 4.09
N SER A 117 -1.43 9.16 3.78
CA SER A 117 -1.57 9.84 2.48
C SER A 117 -0.46 9.44 1.51
N GLY A 118 -0.77 9.41 0.22
CA GLY A 118 0.19 9.10 -0.84
C GLY A 118 0.26 7.60 -1.14
N ALA A 119 1.46 7.06 -1.27
CA ALA A 119 1.66 5.66 -1.59
C ALA A 119 2.72 5.03 -0.68
N VAL A 120 2.50 3.76 -0.35
CA VAL A 120 3.45 2.93 0.39
C VAL A 120 3.71 1.65 -0.39
N LEU A 121 4.98 1.35 -0.64
CA LEU A 121 5.45 0.08 -1.18
C LEU A 121 6.03 -0.74 -0.02
N ILE A 122 5.50 -1.93 0.21
CA ILE A 122 6.06 -2.93 1.13
C ILE A 122 6.79 -4.00 0.31
N VAL A 123 8.09 -4.18 0.57
CA VAL A 123 8.86 -5.30 0.05
C VAL A 123 9.02 -6.34 1.15
N GLY A 124 8.40 -7.50 0.98
CA GLY A 124 8.24 -8.45 2.08
C GLY A 124 8.11 -9.92 1.64
N HIS A 125 7.42 -10.69 2.48
CA HIS A 125 7.42 -12.14 2.48
C HIS A 125 6.02 -12.75 2.44
N GLN A 126 5.93 -14.01 2.01
CA GLN A 126 4.81 -14.89 2.28
C GLN A 126 5.02 -15.58 3.66
N PRO A 127 3.91 -15.92 4.37
CA PRO A 127 2.51 -15.80 3.98
C PRO A 127 1.90 -14.40 4.23
N ALA A 128 2.58 -13.51 4.96
CA ALA A 128 2.01 -12.25 5.43
C ALA A 128 1.44 -11.36 4.31
N LEU A 129 2.16 -11.20 3.18
CA LEU A 129 1.67 -10.40 2.05
C LEU A 129 0.40 -10.98 1.42
N GLY A 130 0.32 -12.31 1.27
CA GLY A 130 -0.87 -12.96 0.72
C GLY A 130 -2.07 -12.88 1.65
N ARG A 131 -1.85 -13.02 2.96
CA ARG A 131 -2.88 -12.85 3.98
C ARG A 131 -3.39 -11.41 4.04
N LEU A 132 -2.49 -10.44 3.94
CA LEU A 132 -2.88 -9.03 3.84
C LEU A 132 -3.71 -8.76 2.59
N ALA A 133 -3.31 -9.26 1.43
CA ALA A 133 -4.08 -9.13 0.19
C ALA A 133 -5.48 -9.74 0.33
N SER A 134 -5.60 -10.92 0.94
CA SER A 134 -6.89 -11.55 1.24
C SER A 134 -7.75 -10.70 2.18
N LEU A 135 -7.18 -10.19 3.27
CA LEU A 135 -7.88 -9.32 4.20
C LEU A 135 -8.43 -8.07 3.51
N LEU A 136 -7.63 -7.44 2.66
CA LEU A 136 -8.01 -6.22 1.94
C LEU A 136 -9.14 -6.42 0.92
N LEU A 137 -9.21 -7.59 0.27
CA LEU A 137 -10.19 -7.86 -0.79
C LEU A 137 -11.39 -8.68 -0.32
N ALA A 138 -11.18 -9.60 0.61
CA ALA A 138 -12.20 -10.53 1.06
C ALA A 138 -12.69 -10.28 2.49
N GLY A 139 -12.04 -9.35 3.22
CA GLY A 139 -12.43 -9.00 4.60
C GLY A 139 -11.97 -10.01 5.66
N HIS A 140 -11.20 -11.03 5.29
CA HIS A 140 -10.63 -12.00 6.22
C HIS A 140 -9.26 -12.50 5.71
N GLU A 141 -8.42 -12.98 6.62
CA GLU A 141 -7.14 -13.56 6.27
C GLU A 141 -7.30 -14.97 5.70
N ALA A 142 -6.66 -15.22 4.57
CA ALA A 142 -6.49 -16.54 3.98
C ALA A 142 -5.12 -16.63 3.31
N ASP A 143 -4.59 -17.83 3.15
CA ASP A 143 -3.25 -18.08 2.59
C ASP A 143 -3.23 -17.91 1.06
N TRP A 144 -3.47 -16.69 0.58
CA TRP A 144 -3.30 -16.37 -0.82
C TRP A 144 -1.81 -16.29 -1.18
N THR A 145 -1.48 -16.68 -2.41
CA THR A 145 -0.09 -16.72 -2.86
C THR A 145 0.21 -15.58 -3.83
N ILE A 146 1.09 -14.67 -3.44
CA ILE A 146 1.78 -13.78 -4.36
C ILE A 146 3.05 -14.50 -4.83
N LYS A 147 3.27 -14.61 -6.14
CA LYS A 147 4.47 -15.26 -6.70
C LYS A 147 5.76 -14.52 -6.27
N LYS A 148 6.89 -15.24 -6.23
CA LYS A 148 8.22 -14.60 -6.03
C LYS A 148 8.42 -13.51 -7.07
N GLY A 149 8.81 -12.31 -6.62
CA GLY A 149 8.91 -11.12 -7.46
C GLY A 149 7.57 -10.50 -7.88
N GLY A 150 6.44 -11.12 -7.56
CA GLY A 150 5.12 -10.60 -7.90
C GLY A 150 4.73 -9.38 -7.08
N LEU A 151 3.94 -8.50 -7.69
CA LEU A 151 3.50 -7.22 -7.11
C LEU A 151 1.99 -7.09 -7.23
N TRP A 152 1.36 -6.69 -6.13
CA TRP A 152 -0.06 -6.37 -6.07
C TRP A 152 -0.24 -4.94 -5.59
N TRP A 153 -1.08 -4.16 -6.28
CA TRP A 153 -1.30 -2.74 -6.02
C TRP A 153 -2.76 -2.48 -5.66
N PHE A 154 -2.98 -2.00 -4.46
CA PHE A 154 -4.29 -1.62 -3.93
C PHE A 154 -4.41 -0.11 -3.82
N THR A 155 -5.64 0.37 -3.88
CA THR A 155 -5.96 1.75 -3.51
C THR A 155 -7.20 1.75 -2.63
N ASN A 156 -7.23 2.59 -1.61
CA ASN A 156 -8.47 2.92 -0.95
C ASN A 156 -9.14 4.09 -1.69
N ARG A 157 -10.44 4.14 -1.64
CA ARG A 157 -11.24 5.30 -2.05
C ARG A 157 -12.43 5.41 -1.11
N VAL A 158 -12.86 6.63 -0.85
CA VAL A 158 -14.11 6.89 -0.14
C VAL A 158 -15.19 7.10 -1.18
N ARG A 159 -16.31 6.38 -1.05
CA ARG A 159 -17.50 6.56 -1.87
C ARG A 159 -18.73 6.50 -0.97
N ASP A 160 -19.56 7.52 -1.05
CA ASP A 160 -20.79 7.62 -0.25
C ASP A 160 -20.53 7.50 1.28
N GLY A 161 -19.36 7.99 1.74
CA GLY A 161 -18.92 7.92 3.14
C GLY A 161 -18.32 6.57 3.57
N GLU A 162 -18.22 5.60 2.66
CA GLU A 162 -17.60 4.29 2.92
C GLU A 162 -16.24 4.15 2.26
N THR A 163 -15.29 3.59 2.99
CA THR A 163 -13.97 3.25 2.46
C THR A 163 -14.03 1.93 1.69
N GLN A 164 -13.62 1.96 0.43
CA GLN A 164 -13.54 0.80 -0.44
C GLN A 164 -12.10 0.52 -0.83
N THR A 165 -11.69 -0.74 -0.75
CA THR A 165 -10.41 -1.21 -1.31
C THR A 165 -10.60 -1.70 -2.74
N VAL A 166 -9.75 -1.24 -3.64
CA VAL A 166 -9.75 -1.63 -5.06
C VAL A 166 -8.39 -2.21 -5.42
N LEU A 167 -8.37 -3.39 -6.04
CA LEU A 167 -7.17 -3.93 -6.67
C LEU A 167 -6.94 -3.21 -8.00
N ARG A 168 -5.83 -2.47 -8.11
CA ARG A 168 -5.45 -1.73 -9.32
C ARG A 168 -4.65 -2.56 -10.31
N ALA A 169 -3.72 -3.38 -9.77
CA ALA A 169 -2.88 -4.25 -10.57
C ALA A 169 -2.45 -5.48 -9.77
N SER A 170 -2.30 -6.58 -10.47
CA SER A 170 -1.61 -7.79 -10.00
C SER A 170 -0.72 -8.25 -11.14
N ILE A 171 0.59 -8.24 -10.92
CA ILE A 171 1.58 -8.62 -11.94
C ILE A 171 2.54 -9.66 -11.40
N THR A 172 3.10 -10.42 -12.32
CA THR A 172 4.20 -11.34 -12.06
C THR A 172 5.38 -11.02 -12.99
N PRO A 173 6.61 -11.37 -12.61
CA PRO A 173 7.81 -11.03 -13.42
C PRO A 173 7.81 -11.59 -14.83
N GLU A 174 6.98 -12.59 -15.11
CA GLU A 174 6.87 -13.23 -16.42
C GLU A 174 5.96 -12.44 -17.41
N LEU A 175 5.19 -11.48 -16.88
CA LEU A 175 4.24 -10.68 -17.66
C LEU A 175 4.75 -9.28 -17.99
N VAL A 176 5.96 -8.93 -17.50
CA VAL A 176 6.54 -7.59 -17.64
C VAL A 176 8.02 -7.64 -18.00
#